data_8d2f5fcddc370aefdaafc31f0c2b3b99
#
_entry.id   8d2f5fcddc370aefdaafc31f0c2b3b99
#
_cell.length_a   1.000
_cell.length_b   1.000
_cell.length_c   1.000
_cell.angle_alpha   90.00
_cell.angle_beta   90.00
_cell.angle_gamma   90.00
#
_symmetry.space_group_name_H-M   'P 1'
#
loop_
_entity.id
_entity.type
_entity.pdbx_description
1 polymer ?
#
loop_
_entity_poly.entity_id
_entity_poly.type
_entity_poly.pdbx_seq_one_letter_code
_entity_poly.pdbx_strand_id
1 'polypeptide(L)'
;KVLLPKDYLRLWLTGEAVAEMSDAAGTRWVDVAKRDWSDDLLAETGMSRAQMPRLVEGSEVSGQVRDELASRWGLPKGVVVAGGGGDNAASAVGVGVVKAGDAFVSLGTSGVLFAASDAYQPDAATAVHTFCHALPDTWHQMGVILAAADALNWFAGIADKPAAALTGALGPLQAPGRPLFLPYLGGERTPHNNANIRGSFLHLDHSTDTAALTRAVLEGVAPAVRDSYAAMPSTGTRINRLIAVGGGSKSDYWVQAIATSLDMPIELPADGDFGGAFGAARLGLMAATGAGVEIATTPQIARTIDPDTALTGAFAEAHERYRASYGALKGLI
;
A
#
# COMPACT_ATOMS: atom_id res chain seq x y z
N LYS A 1 29.35 0.22 2.91
CA LYS A 1 28.04 0.81 3.17
C LYS A 1 26.93 -0.19 2.91
N VAL A 2 25.92 -0.21 3.76
CA VAL A 2 24.69 -0.95 3.52
C VAL A 2 23.80 -0.08 2.64
N LEU A 3 23.30 -0.64 1.53
CA LEU A 3 22.47 0.07 0.57
C LEU A 3 21.28 -0.82 0.18
N LEU A 4 20.11 -0.23 0.09
CA LEU A 4 18.96 -0.86 -0.52
C LEU A 4 19.13 -0.92 -2.05
N PRO A 5 18.39 -1.77 -2.78
CA PRO A 5 18.60 -1.94 -4.23
C PRO A 5 18.59 -0.63 -5.02
N LYS A 6 17.63 0.27 -4.77
CA LYS A 6 17.58 1.58 -5.44
C LYS A 6 18.73 2.49 -5.05
N ASP A 7 19.23 2.39 -3.81
CA ASP A 7 20.36 3.19 -3.33
C ASP A 7 21.66 2.73 -3.96
N TYR A 8 21.79 1.43 -4.25
CA TYR A 8 22.92 0.91 -5.03
C TYR A 8 22.88 1.46 -6.47
N LEU A 9 21.71 1.50 -7.12
CA LEU A 9 21.59 2.14 -8.44
C LEU A 9 21.98 3.62 -8.39
N ARG A 10 21.58 4.33 -7.34
CA ARG A 10 21.99 5.73 -7.10
C ARG A 10 23.51 5.83 -6.95
N LEU A 11 24.13 4.98 -6.14
CA LEU A 11 25.60 4.93 -6.00
C LEU A 11 26.26 4.76 -7.37
N TRP A 12 25.74 3.86 -8.19
CA TRP A 12 26.26 3.62 -9.53
C TRP A 12 26.10 4.86 -10.43
N LEU A 13 24.99 5.56 -10.32
CA LEU A 13 24.70 6.77 -11.10
C LEU A 13 25.58 7.97 -10.67
N THR A 14 25.75 8.16 -9.37
CA THR A 14 26.28 9.39 -8.80
C THR A 14 27.67 9.23 -8.18
N GLY A 15 28.04 8.06 -7.74
CA GLY A 15 29.20 7.81 -6.89
C GLY A 15 28.92 8.06 -5.40
N GLU A 16 27.71 8.47 -5.01
CA GLU A 16 27.35 8.84 -3.64
C GLU A 16 26.57 7.72 -2.93
N ALA A 17 27.01 7.35 -1.74
CA ALA A 17 26.31 6.41 -0.87
C ALA A 17 25.24 7.15 -0.05
N VAL A 18 24.03 7.19 -0.58
CA VAL A 18 22.89 7.90 -0.02
C VAL A 18 21.68 6.98 0.04
N ALA A 19 20.88 7.06 1.09
CA ALA A 19 19.54 6.48 1.21
C ALA A 19 18.53 7.60 1.49
N GLU A 20 17.24 7.33 1.30
CA GLU A 20 16.20 8.30 1.61
C GLU A 20 15.25 7.76 2.69
N MET A 21 14.54 8.69 3.33
CA MET A 21 13.81 8.45 4.57
C MET A 21 12.77 7.34 4.47
N SER A 22 11.96 7.30 3.39
CA SER A 22 10.79 6.41 3.33
C SER A 22 11.18 4.94 3.21
N ASP A 23 12.18 4.63 2.39
CA ASP A 23 12.66 3.26 2.20
C ASP A 23 13.61 2.84 3.34
N ALA A 24 14.47 3.76 3.80
CA ALA A 24 15.33 3.54 4.95
C ALA A 24 14.55 3.22 6.22
N ALA A 25 13.36 3.80 6.43
CA ALA A 25 12.47 3.48 7.56
C ALA A 25 12.12 1.98 7.62
N GLY A 26 12.03 1.30 6.46
CA GLY A 26 11.80 -0.14 6.38
C GLY A 26 12.96 -1.02 6.86
N THR A 27 14.16 -0.48 6.99
CA THR A 27 15.36 -1.23 7.45
C THR A 27 15.32 -1.59 8.93
N ARG A 28 14.48 -0.92 9.73
CA ARG A 28 14.43 -0.95 11.20
C ARG A 28 15.66 -0.33 11.89
N TRP A 29 16.57 0.31 11.17
CA TRP A 29 17.72 1.02 11.74
C TRP A 29 17.49 2.53 11.88
N VAL A 30 16.40 3.04 11.28
CA VAL A 30 16.00 4.44 11.38
C VAL A 30 15.13 4.66 12.62
N ASP A 31 15.47 5.68 13.43
CA ASP A 31 14.52 6.30 14.35
C ASP A 31 13.54 7.13 13.51
N VAL A 32 12.38 6.55 13.22
CA VAL A 32 11.39 7.12 12.29
C VAL A 32 10.84 8.47 12.83
N ALA A 33 10.77 8.62 14.16
CA ALA A 33 10.34 9.88 14.76
C ALA A 33 11.35 11.00 14.54
N LYS A 34 12.65 10.68 14.69
CA LYS A 34 13.76 11.63 14.53
C LYS A 34 14.21 11.78 13.08
N ARG A 35 13.76 10.90 12.17
CA ARG A 35 14.19 10.87 10.78
C ARG A 35 15.70 10.75 10.63
N ASP A 36 16.34 9.89 11.44
CA ASP A 36 17.79 9.64 11.43
C ASP A 36 18.08 8.19 11.82
N TRP A 37 19.31 7.73 11.54
CA TRP A 37 19.78 6.44 12.00
C TRP A 37 19.76 6.36 13.53
N SER A 38 19.31 5.25 14.09
CA SER A 38 19.32 4.98 15.52
C SER A 38 20.58 4.23 15.91
N ASP A 39 21.42 4.83 16.74
CA ASP A 39 22.63 4.17 17.23
C ASP A 39 22.31 2.91 18.05
N ASP A 40 21.23 2.93 18.83
CA ASP A 40 20.77 1.79 19.62
C ASP A 40 20.34 0.61 18.75
N LEU A 41 19.49 0.86 17.72
CA LEU A 41 19.03 -0.19 16.78
C LEU A 41 20.16 -0.73 15.91
N LEU A 42 21.12 0.12 15.56
CA LEU A 42 22.34 -0.32 14.85
C LEU A 42 23.18 -1.23 15.75
N ALA A 43 23.40 -0.85 17.00
CA ALA A 43 24.21 -1.62 17.96
C ALA A 43 23.60 -3.01 18.23
N GLU A 44 22.27 -3.13 18.35
CA GLU A 44 21.57 -4.41 18.53
C GLU A 44 21.82 -5.42 17.39
N THR A 45 22.18 -4.93 16.21
CA THR A 45 22.49 -5.77 15.04
C THR A 45 23.98 -5.84 14.73
N GLY A 46 24.84 -5.34 15.61
CA GLY A 46 26.28 -5.30 15.42
C GLY A 46 26.75 -4.32 14.34
N MET A 47 25.90 -3.32 14.02
CA MET A 47 26.16 -2.30 13.01
C MET A 47 26.52 -0.96 13.66
N SER A 48 26.99 -0.02 12.87
CA SER A 48 27.31 1.34 13.31
C SER A 48 26.99 2.36 12.21
N ARG A 49 26.93 3.62 12.55
CA ARG A 49 26.74 4.73 11.57
C ARG A 49 27.83 4.72 10.48
N ALA A 50 29.02 4.23 10.74
CA ALA A 50 30.10 4.12 9.74
C ALA A 50 29.70 3.27 8.53
N GLN A 51 28.77 2.32 8.72
CA GLN A 51 28.28 1.44 7.66
C GLN A 51 27.01 1.98 6.97
N MET A 52 26.38 2.99 7.55
CA MET A 52 25.15 3.57 7.01
C MET A 52 25.46 4.65 5.95
N PRO A 53 24.64 4.74 4.88
CA PRO A 53 24.71 5.85 3.93
C PRO A 53 24.21 7.15 4.58
N ARG A 54 24.48 8.29 3.94
CA ARG A 54 23.85 9.56 4.32
C ARG A 54 22.36 9.50 4.01
N LEU A 55 21.52 9.99 4.91
CA LEU A 55 20.08 10.13 4.69
C LEU A 55 19.74 11.47 4.05
N VAL A 56 18.73 11.46 3.19
CA VAL A 56 18.11 12.65 2.59
C VAL A 56 16.60 12.48 2.55
N GLU A 57 15.87 13.56 2.35
CA GLU A 57 14.45 13.51 2.02
C GLU A 57 14.26 13.04 0.56
N GLY A 58 13.09 12.48 0.26
CA GLY A 58 12.83 11.99 -1.09
C GLY A 58 12.88 13.08 -2.16
N SER A 59 12.49 14.31 -1.81
CA SER A 59 12.50 15.49 -2.66
C SER A 59 13.82 16.27 -2.67
N GLU A 60 14.84 15.83 -1.91
CA GLU A 60 16.15 16.49 -1.89
C GLU A 60 17.08 15.95 -2.96
N VAL A 61 18.07 16.74 -3.34
CA VAL A 61 19.17 16.31 -4.21
C VAL A 61 20.07 15.33 -3.46
N SER A 62 20.16 14.11 -3.95
CA SER A 62 21.03 13.07 -3.38
C SER A 62 22.42 13.01 -4.02
N GLY A 63 22.57 13.57 -5.23
CA GLY A 63 23.79 13.65 -6.00
C GLY A 63 23.53 14.09 -7.43
N GLN A 64 24.55 14.02 -8.26
CA GLN A 64 24.45 14.32 -9.70
C GLN A 64 24.93 13.11 -10.51
N VAL A 65 24.36 12.91 -11.69
CA VAL A 65 24.83 11.88 -12.62
C VAL A 65 26.29 12.14 -12.97
N ARG A 66 27.14 11.13 -12.84
CA ARG A 66 28.57 11.23 -13.16
C ARG A 66 28.77 11.66 -14.62
N ASP A 67 29.70 12.54 -14.86
CA ASP A 67 29.98 13.13 -16.19
C ASP A 67 30.18 12.06 -17.28
N GLU A 68 30.83 10.96 -16.96
CA GLU A 68 31.05 9.84 -17.89
C GLU A 68 29.74 9.18 -18.35
N LEU A 69 28.77 9.01 -17.44
CA LEU A 69 27.45 8.47 -17.76
C LEU A 69 26.60 9.47 -18.50
N ALA A 70 26.61 10.72 -18.05
CA ALA A 70 25.90 11.81 -18.73
C ALA A 70 26.38 11.92 -20.21
N SER A 71 27.68 11.93 -20.42
CA SER A 71 28.26 11.97 -21.78
C SER A 71 27.87 10.74 -22.61
N ARG A 72 27.91 9.54 -22.03
CA ARG A 72 27.54 8.28 -22.70
C ARG A 72 26.07 8.25 -23.14
N TRP A 73 25.20 8.89 -22.39
CA TRP A 73 23.74 8.88 -22.64
C TRP A 73 23.26 10.17 -23.33
N GLY A 74 24.14 11.09 -23.67
CA GLY A 74 23.77 12.37 -24.28
C GLY A 74 23.00 13.30 -23.33
N LEU A 75 23.17 13.14 -22.02
CA LEU A 75 22.58 14.00 -21.03
C LEU A 75 23.44 15.25 -20.79
N PRO A 76 22.84 16.37 -20.40
CA PRO A 76 23.63 17.52 -19.97
C PRO A 76 24.43 17.18 -18.70
N LYS A 77 25.50 17.91 -18.44
CA LYS A 77 26.23 17.84 -17.17
C LYS A 77 25.38 18.41 -16.04
N GLY A 78 25.59 17.86 -14.84
CA GLY A 78 24.92 18.34 -13.63
C GLY A 78 23.46 17.89 -13.49
N VAL A 79 23.03 16.86 -14.21
CA VAL A 79 21.70 16.25 -13.99
C VAL A 79 21.62 15.74 -12.57
N VAL A 80 20.69 16.29 -11.79
CA VAL A 80 20.48 15.90 -10.39
C VAL A 80 19.77 14.57 -10.29
N VAL A 81 20.08 13.84 -9.21
CA VAL A 81 19.39 12.61 -8.79
C VAL A 81 18.73 12.92 -7.45
N ALA A 82 17.41 12.80 -7.38
CA ALA A 82 16.64 13.00 -6.15
C ALA A 82 16.84 11.85 -5.16
N GLY A 83 16.43 12.06 -3.92
CA GLY A 83 16.31 11.00 -2.92
C GLY A 83 15.39 9.87 -3.38
N GLY A 84 14.29 10.21 -4.05
CA GLY A 84 13.31 9.24 -4.50
C GLY A 84 12.41 8.74 -3.37
N GLY A 85 11.96 7.51 -3.43
CA GLY A 85 11.08 6.94 -2.39
C GLY A 85 11.01 5.43 -2.46
N GLY A 86 10.65 4.79 -1.36
CA GLY A 86 10.12 3.44 -1.36
C GLY A 86 8.86 3.39 -2.24
N ASP A 87 8.54 2.23 -2.81
CA ASP A 87 7.50 2.07 -3.85
C ASP A 87 6.13 2.66 -3.46
N ASN A 88 5.68 2.39 -2.23
CA ASN A 88 4.39 2.91 -1.74
C ASN A 88 4.44 4.43 -1.47
N ALA A 89 5.54 4.95 -0.91
CA ALA A 89 5.70 6.39 -0.68
C ALA A 89 5.83 7.17 -1.99
N ALA A 90 6.56 6.63 -2.98
CA ALA A 90 6.60 7.20 -4.32
C ALA A 90 5.22 7.14 -5.00
N SER A 91 4.49 6.02 -4.86
CA SER A 91 3.12 5.91 -5.38
C SER A 91 2.18 6.94 -4.74
N ALA A 92 2.32 7.18 -3.43
CA ALA A 92 1.57 8.21 -2.72
C ALA A 92 1.79 9.60 -3.34
N VAL A 93 3.06 9.96 -3.61
CA VAL A 93 3.39 11.23 -4.32
C VAL A 93 2.78 11.21 -5.72
N GLY A 94 2.78 10.07 -6.40
CA GLY A 94 2.19 9.90 -7.74
C GLY A 94 0.68 10.15 -7.78
N VAL A 95 -0.06 9.72 -6.77
CA VAL A 95 -1.52 9.90 -6.69
C VAL A 95 -1.93 11.12 -5.86
N GLY A 96 -0.97 11.92 -5.39
CA GLY A 96 -1.25 13.14 -4.61
C GLY A 96 -1.73 12.86 -3.18
N VAL A 97 -1.40 11.71 -2.60
CA VAL A 97 -1.63 11.35 -1.20
C VAL A 97 -0.45 11.85 -0.37
N VAL A 98 -0.46 13.14 -0.05
CA VAL A 98 0.68 13.87 0.54
C VAL A 98 0.31 14.70 1.76
N LYS A 99 -0.94 14.64 2.19
CA LYS A 99 -1.48 15.36 3.36
C LYS A 99 -2.16 14.39 4.31
N ALA A 100 -2.11 14.71 5.60
CA ALA A 100 -2.88 13.98 6.60
C ALA A 100 -4.37 13.93 6.22
N GLY A 101 -4.95 12.75 6.27
CA GLY A 101 -6.32 12.47 5.86
C GLY A 101 -6.48 11.98 4.41
N ASP A 102 -5.48 12.16 3.55
CA ASP A 102 -5.46 11.54 2.22
C ASP A 102 -4.93 10.09 2.32
N ALA A 103 -5.56 9.20 1.57
CA ALA A 103 -5.20 7.79 1.53
C ALA A 103 -5.39 7.19 0.12
N PHE A 104 -4.72 6.07 -0.11
CA PHE A 104 -5.05 5.21 -1.24
C PHE A 104 -5.15 3.73 -0.80
N VAL A 105 -5.98 2.96 -1.50
CA VAL A 105 -5.96 1.51 -1.44
C VAL A 105 -5.39 0.97 -2.75
N SER A 106 -4.32 0.20 -2.65
CA SER A 106 -3.74 -0.52 -3.77
C SER A 106 -4.25 -1.94 -3.80
N LEU A 107 -4.90 -2.33 -4.90
CA LEU A 107 -5.41 -3.67 -5.15
C LEU A 107 -4.51 -4.37 -6.19
N GLY A 108 -3.25 -4.56 -5.82
CA GLY A 108 -2.26 -5.34 -6.55
C GLY A 108 -2.24 -6.81 -6.12
N THR A 109 -1.15 -7.53 -6.36
CA THR A 109 -0.93 -8.90 -5.85
C THR A 109 -1.22 -8.95 -4.36
N SER A 110 -0.58 -8.11 -3.56
CA SER A 110 -0.98 -7.77 -2.19
C SER A 110 -1.87 -6.53 -2.17
N GLY A 111 -2.56 -6.30 -1.06
CA GLY A 111 -3.32 -5.08 -0.80
C GLY A 111 -2.59 -4.17 0.17
N VAL A 112 -2.65 -2.88 -0.08
CA VAL A 112 -2.10 -1.87 0.85
C VAL A 112 -3.13 -0.77 1.04
N LEU A 113 -3.51 -0.51 2.27
CA LEU A 113 -4.17 0.72 2.66
C LEU A 113 -3.11 1.68 3.18
N PHE A 114 -2.77 2.69 2.40
CA PHE A 114 -1.79 3.72 2.74
C PHE A 114 -2.49 5.01 3.14
N ALA A 115 -2.10 5.61 4.25
CA ALA A 115 -2.61 6.89 4.69
C ALA A 115 -1.46 7.83 5.07
N ALA A 116 -1.46 9.03 4.53
CA ALA A 116 -0.50 10.07 4.91
C ALA A 116 -0.84 10.63 6.30
N SER A 117 0.17 10.97 7.07
CA SER A 117 0.07 11.50 8.44
C SER A 117 1.09 12.63 8.65
N ASP A 118 0.74 13.57 9.49
CA ASP A 118 1.60 14.68 9.92
C ASP A 118 2.33 14.40 11.24
N ALA A 119 2.19 13.18 11.78
CA ALA A 119 2.81 12.78 13.03
C ALA A 119 3.26 11.32 13.01
N TYR A 120 4.34 11.01 13.73
CA TYR A 120 4.78 9.66 14.00
C TYR A 120 4.02 9.08 15.20
N GLN A 121 3.08 8.21 14.95
CA GLN A 121 2.23 7.57 15.97
C GLN A 121 2.11 6.06 15.69
N PRO A 122 3.12 5.25 16.06
CA PRO A 122 3.12 3.82 15.80
C PRO A 122 2.19 3.06 16.76
N ASP A 123 1.60 1.98 16.26
CA ASP A 123 0.92 0.97 17.08
C ASP A 123 1.38 -0.43 16.67
N ALA A 124 2.32 -0.97 17.43
CA ALA A 124 2.88 -2.29 17.16
C ALA A 124 1.86 -3.42 17.36
N ALA A 125 0.80 -3.21 18.14
CA ALA A 125 -0.19 -4.25 18.44
C ALA A 125 -1.07 -4.58 17.22
N THR A 126 -1.25 -3.63 16.30
CA THR A 126 -2.06 -3.79 15.09
C THR A 126 -1.24 -4.16 13.86
N ALA A 127 0.08 -4.26 13.97
CA ALA A 127 1.00 -4.48 12.85
C ALA A 127 0.84 -3.48 11.69
N VAL A 128 0.26 -2.31 11.96
CA VAL A 128 0.27 -1.17 11.03
C VAL A 128 1.69 -0.64 10.94
N HIS A 129 2.22 -0.53 9.73
CA HIS A 129 3.52 0.08 9.52
C HIS A 129 3.40 1.60 9.66
N THR A 130 4.31 2.22 10.40
CA THR A 130 4.44 3.67 10.50
C THR A 130 5.85 4.06 10.07
N PHE A 131 5.98 4.68 8.90
CA PHE A 131 7.24 5.03 8.28
C PHE A 131 7.30 6.52 7.93
N CYS A 132 8.50 7.02 7.64
CA CYS A 132 8.65 8.32 7.01
C CYS A 132 8.00 8.29 5.62
N HIS A 133 7.31 9.36 5.23
CA HIS A 133 6.92 9.59 3.85
C HIS A 133 8.15 10.02 3.01
N ALA A 134 8.05 10.00 1.68
CA ALA A 134 9.09 10.53 0.79
C ALA A 134 9.17 12.07 0.81
N LEU A 135 8.33 12.73 1.58
CA LEU A 135 8.31 14.18 1.74
C LEU A 135 8.76 14.56 3.16
N PRO A 136 9.41 15.72 3.32
CA PRO A 136 9.85 16.23 4.62
C PRO A 136 8.68 16.33 5.61
N ASP A 137 8.98 16.14 6.89
CA ASP A 137 8.05 16.32 8.02
C ASP A 137 6.70 15.60 7.85
N THR A 138 6.70 14.55 7.05
CA THR A 138 5.52 13.75 6.74
C THR A 138 5.80 12.29 7.03
N TRP A 139 4.82 11.60 7.60
CA TRP A 139 4.84 10.17 7.83
C TRP A 139 3.70 9.49 7.08
N HIS A 140 3.69 8.19 7.10
CA HIS A 140 2.57 7.43 6.58
C HIS A 140 2.35 6.17 7.39
N GLN A 141 1.15 5.66 7.30
CA GLN A 141 0.78 4.38 7.85
C GLN A 141 0.30 3.44 6.76
N MET A 142 0.63 2.17 6.92
CA MET A 142 0.20 1.14 5.98
C MET A 142 -0.43 -0.03 6.73
N GLY A 143 -1.68 -0.32 6.40
CA GLY A 143 -2.27 -1.64 6.59
C GLY A 143 -1.92 -2.51 5.39
N VAL A 144 -1.29 -3.65 5.63
CA VAL A 144 -0.82 -4.56 4.58
C VAL A 144 -1.59 -5.86 4.61
N ILE A 145 -2.15 -6.22 3.46
CA ILE A 145 -2.88 -7.45 3.19
C ILE A 145 -2.04 -8.29 2.23
N LEU A 146 -1.67 -9.51 2.61
CA LEU A 146 -0.70 -10.30 1.85
C LEU A 146 -1.25 -10.89 0.56
N ALA A 147 -2.57 -11.07 0.43
CA ALA A 147 -3.22 -11.56 -0.78
C ALA A 147 -4.48 -10.73 -1.09
N ALA A 148 -4.41 -9.87 -2.12
CA ALA A 148 -5.54 -9.12 -2.66
C ALA A 148 -5.90 -9.64 -4.06
N ALA A 149 -5.37 -9.04 -5.14
CA ALA A 149 -5.61 -9.58 -6.47
C ALA A 149 -5.00 -10.98 -6.65
N ASP A 150 -3.99 -11.34 -5.85
CA ASP A 150 -3.45 -12.69 -5.82
C ASP A 150 -4.49 -13.73 -5.39
N ALA A 151 -5.34 -13.41 -4.42
CA ALA A 151 -6.44 -14.30 -4.01
C ALA A 151 -7.43 -14.56 -5.16
N LEU A 152 -7.76 -13.53 -5.94
CA LEU A 152 -8.60 -13.67 -7.12
C LEU A 152 -7.89 -14.46 -8.23
N ASN A 153 -6.62 -14.20 -8.49
CA ASN A 153 -5.82 -14.90 -9.50
C ASN A 153 -5.63 -16.37 -9.13
N TRP A 154 -5.36 -16.66 -7.87
CA TRP A 154 -5.30 -18.03 -7.35
C TRP A 154 -6.61 -18.78 -7.58
N PHE A 155 -7.75 -18.16 -7.23
CA PHE A 155 -9.06 -18.76 -7.45
C PHE A 155 -9.39 -18.91 -8.94
N ALA A 156 -9.01 -17.95 -9.79
CA ALA A 156 -9.16 -17.99 -11.23
C ALA A 156 -8.43 -19.21 -11.84
N GLY A 157 -7.23 -19.53 -11.32
CA GLY A 157 -6.49 -20.74 -11.69
C GLY A 157 -7.23 -22.03 -11.31
N ILE A 158 -7.86 -22.08 -10.12
CA ILE A 158 -8.67 -23.24 -9.70
C ILE A 158 -9.94 -23.38 -10.54
N ALA A 159 -10.61 -22.26 -10.85
CA ALA A 159 -11.83 -22.23 -11.63
C ALA A 159 -11.61 -22.43 -13.14
N ASP A 160 -10.37 -22.46 -13.58
CA ASP A 160 -9.96 -22.50 -15.00
C ASP A 160 -10.66 -21.41 -15.85
N LYS A 161 -10.68 -20.19 -15.31
CA LYS A 161 -11.31 -19.02 -15.95
C LYS A 161 -10.48 -17.76 -15.69
N PRO A 162 -10.41 -16.84 -16.67
CA PRO A 162 -9.75 -15.54 -16.44
C PRO A 162 -10.45 -14.76 -15.32
N ALA A 163 -9.68 -14.09 -14.46
CA ALA A 163 -10.19 -13.27 -13.36
C ALA A 163 -11.23 -12.23 -13.83
N ALA A 164 -10.98 -11.57 -14.97
CA ALA A 164 -11.92 -10.61 -15.56
C ALA A 164 -13.26 -11.23 -15.96
N ALA A 165 -13.25 -12.50 -16.43
CA ALA A 165 -14.48 -13.21 -16.77
C ALA A 165 -15.26 -13.59 -15.49
N LEU A 166 -14.57 -13.98 -14.42
CA LEU A 166 -15.18 -14.28 -13.13
C LEU A 166 -15.86 -13.03 -12.55
N THR A 167 -15.15 -11.92 -12.49
CA THR A 167 -15.68 -10.67 -11.92
C THR A 167 -16.76 -10.05 -12.79
N GLY A 168 -16.62 -10.09 -14.13
CA GLY A 168 -17.61 -9.57 -15.08
C GLY A 168 -18.95 -10.31 -15.07
N ALA A 169 -18.98 -11.55 -14.55
CA ALA A 169 -20.19 -12.35 -14.45
C ALA A 169 -21.03 -12.09 -13.18
N LEU A 170 -20.55 -11.28 -12.25
CA LEU A 170 -21.18 -11.12 -10.93
C LEU A 170 -22.43 -10.23 -10.92
N GLY A 171 -22.59 -9.34 -11.92
CA GLY A 171 -23.65 -8.34 -11.91
C GLY A 171 -23.47 -7.26 -10.85
N PRO A 172 -24.56 -6.60 -10.40
CA PRO A 172 -24.51 -5.56 -9.38
C PRO A 172 -24.13 -6.14 -8.00
N LEU A 173 -23.65 -5.25 -7.12
CA LEU A 173 -23.35 -5.62 -5.72
C LEU A 173 -24.59 -6.15 -5.02
N GLN A 174 -24.41 -7.15 -4.19
CA GLN A 174 -25.45 -7.77 -3.37
C GLN A 174 -24.95 -7.91 -1.94
N ALA A 175 -25.85 -8.18 -1.00
CA ALA A 175 -25.47 -8.55 0.35
C ALA A 175 -24.47 -9.73 0.32
N PRO A 176 -23.45 -9.72 1.20
CA PRO A 176 -22.46 -10.79 1.25
C PRO A 176 -23.11 -12.18 1.38
N GLY A 177 -22.60 -13.10 0.59
CA GLY A 177 -23.12 -14.47 0.54
C GLY A 177 -22.88 -15.26 1.83
N ARG A 178 -23.46 -16.48 1.86
CA ARG A 178 -23.20 -17.44 2.96
C ARG A 178 -21.74 -17.96 2.93
N PRO A 179 -21.16 -18.36 1.75
CA PRO A 179 -19.76 -18.69 1.67
C PRO A 179 -18.89 -17.53 2.10
N LEU A 180 -17.88 -17.81 2.94
CA LEU A 180 -16.93 -16.84 3.44
C LEU A 180 -15.52 -17.29 3.07
N PHE A 181 -14.68 -16.37 2.62
CA PHE A 181 -13.29 -16.63 2.32
C PHE A 181 -12.37 -15.78 3.20
N LEU A 182 -11.40 -16.43 3.81
CA LEU A 182 -10.28 -15.78 4.47
C LEU A 182 -9.08 -15.76 3.52
N PRO A 183 -8.61 -14.58 3.05
CA PRO A 183 -7.63 -14.48 1.97
C PRO A 183 -6.19 -14.72 2.42
N TYR A 184 -5.95 -15.45 3.47
CA TYR A 184 -4.65 -15.60 4.14
C TYR A 184 -3.73 -16.62 3.47
N LEU A 185 -3.65 -16.63 2.13
CA LEU A 185 -2.92 -17.63 1.35
C LEU A 185 -1.43 -17.73 1.73
N GLY A 186 -0.80 -16.59 2.04
CA GLY A 186 0.59 -16.49 2.47
C GLY A 186 0.79 -16.06 3.94
N GLY A 187 -0.21 -16.29 4.80
CA GLY A 187 -0.29 -15.65 6.10
C GLY A 187 -1.02 -14.31 6.03
N GLU A 188 -1.01 -13.54 7.12
CA GLU A 188 -1.57 -12.19 7.10
C GLU A 188 -0.77 -11.23 7.98
N ARG A 189 -0.64 -9.96 7.52
CA ARG A 189 0.06 -8.92 8.24
C ARG A 189 -0.90 -8.13 9.13
N THR A 190 -1.61 -7.18 8.60
CA THR A 190 -2.48 -6.28 9.37
C THR A 190 -3.89 -6.85 9.51
N PRO A 191 -4.46 -6.91 10.71
CA PRO A 191 -3.88 -6.53 12.01
C PRO A 191 -3.24 -7.72 12.75
N HIS A 192 -3.15 -8.90 12.14
CA HIS A 192 -2.91 -10.16 12.83
C HIS A 192 -1.44 -10.49 13.07
N ASN A 193 -0.55 -10.03 12.18
CA ASN A 193 0.86 -10.39 12.14
C ASN A 193 1.09 -11.91 12.31
N ASN A 194 0.30 -12.72 11.60
CA ASN A 194 0.29 -14.16 11.69
C ASN A 194 0.78 -14.80 10.38
N ALA A 195 2.04 -15.21 10.37
CA ALA A 195 2.66 -15.85 9.21
C ALA A 195 2.18 -17.28 8.95
N ASN A 196 1.55 -17.92 9.94
CA ASN A 196 1.16 -19.33 9.88
C ASN A 196 -0.28 -19.55 9.43
N ILE A 197 -1.18 -18.58 9.60
CA ILE A 197 -2.57 -18.67 9.12
C ILE A 197 -2.61 -18.95 7.63
N ARG A 198 -3.62 -19.69 7.15
CA ARG A 198 -3.80 -20.01 5.73
C ARG A 198 -5.21 -19.68 5.27
N GLY A 199 -5.33 -19.46 3.95
CA GLY A 199 -6.62 -19.19 3.30
C GLY A 199 -7.62 -20.31 3.52
N SER A 200 -8.89 -19.95 3.70
CA SER A 200 -9.95 -20.91 3.99
C SER A 200 -11.27 -20.48 3.40
N PHE A 201 -11.98 -21.41 2.78
CA PHE A 201 -13.40 -21.27 2.48
C PHE A 201 -14.24 -21.90 3.58
N LEU A 202 -15.26 -21.19 4.04
CA LEU A 202 -16.18 -21.63 5.10
C LEU A 202 -17.62 -21.57 4.61
N HIS A 203 -18.51 -22.37 5.26
CA HIS A 203 -19.95 -22.39 5.03
C HIS A 203 -20.36 -22.78 3.61
N LEU A 204 -19.60 -23.67 2.96
CA LEU A 204 -19.97 -24.24 1.66
C LEU A 204 -21.14 -25.21 1.82
N ASP A 205 -22.01 -25.24 0.80
CA ASP A 205 -23.07 -26.23 0.67
C ASP A 205 -23.24 -26.65 -0.79
N HIS A 206 -24.18 -27.55 -1.08
CA HIS A 206 -24.39 -28.08 -2.41
C HIS A 206 -24.85 -27.06 -3.46
N SER A 207 -25.35 -25.90 -3.03
CA SER A 207 -25.76 -24.81 -3.94
C SER A 207 -24.62 -23.83 -4.26
N THR A 208 -23.45 -23.99 -3.63
CA THR A 208 -22.30 -23.12 -3.81
C THR A 208 -21.69 -23.34 -5.20
N ASP A 209 -21.87 -22.37 -6.07
CA ASP A 209 -21.34 -22.36 -7.43
C ASP A 209 -20.09 -21.47 -7.59
N THR A 210 -19.54 -21.43 -8.79
CA THR A 210 -18.36 -20.61 -9.11
C THR A 210 -18.61 -19.11 -8.87
N ALA A 211 -19.82 -18.61 -9.12
CA ALA A 211 -20.15 -17.22 -8.91
C ALA A 211 -20.15 -16.87 -7.41
N ALA A 212 -20.75 -17.74 -6.58
CA ALA A 212 -20.76 -17.61 -5.13
C ALA A 212 -19.35 -17.65 -4.53
N LEU A 213 -18.46 -18.52 -5.04
CA LEU A 213 -17.06 -18.57 -4.62
C LEU A 213 -16.27 -17.34 -5.09
N THR A 214 -16.49 -16.86 -6.31
CA THR A 214 -15.87 -15.62 -6.80
C THR A 214 -16.24 -14.43 -5.91
N ARG A 215 -17.55 -14.33 -5.59
CA ARG A 215 -18.02 -13.30 -4.65
C ARG A 215 -17.34 -13.43 -3.30
N ALA A 216 -17.30 -14.63 -2.74
CA ALA A 216 -16.67 -14.87 -1.45
C ALA A 216 -15.19 -14.43 -1.43
N VAL A 217 -14.44 -14.64 -2.51
CA VAL A 217 -13.05 -14.17 -2.64
C VAL A 217 -12.96 -12.65 -2.58
N LEU A 218 -13.77 -11.93 -3.38
CA LEU A 218 -13.78 -10.47 -3.38
C LEU A 218 -14.28 -9.89 -2.06
N GLU A 219 -15.38 -10.49 -1.54
CA GLU A 219 -16.00 -10.15 -0.27
C GLU A 219 -15.11 -10.54 0.94
N GLY A 220 -14.12 -11.42 0.78
CA GLY A 220 -13.12 -11.75 1.81
C GLY A 220 -11.97 -10.75 1.88
N VAL A 221 -11.60 -10.13 0.76
CA VAL A 221 -10.59 -9.06 0.75
C VAL A 221 -11.15 -7.74 1.27
N ALA A 222 -12.43 -7.43 1.03
CA ALA A 222 -13.03 -6.20 1.52
C ALA A 222 -13.01 -6.08 3.07
N PRO A 223 -13.34 -7.13 3.86
CA PRO A 223 -13.11 -7.16 5.31
C PRO A 223 -11.65 -7.00 5.73
N ALA A 224 -10.69 -7.56 4.99
CA ALA A 224 -9.27 -7.38 5.29
C ALA A 224 -8.83 -5.91 5.12
N VAL A 225 -9.35 -5.21 4.09
CA VAL A 225 -9.16 -3.75 3.95
C VAL A 225 -9.82 -3.02 5.12
N ARG A 226 -11.03 -3.45 5.54
CA ARG A 226 -11.72 -2.86 6.69
C ARG A 226 -10.98 -3.08 8.01
N ASP A 227 -10.37 -4.23 8.21
CA ASP A 227 -9.50 -4.48 9.38
C ASP A 227 -8.29 -3.54 9.39
N SER A 228 -7.67 -3.32 8.23
CA SER A 228 -6.59 -2.35 8.07
C SER A 228 -7.07 -0.92 8.37
N TYR A 229 -8.25 -0.54 7.85
CA TYR A 229 -8.87 0.76 8.12
C TYR A 229 -9.21 0.93 9.61
N ALA A 230 -9.79 -0.09 10.25
CA ALA A 230 -10.15 -0.07 11.66
C ALA A 230 -8.93 0.00 12.59
N ALA A 231 -7.75 -0.39 12.13
CA ALA A 231 -6.50 -0.29 12.87
C ALA A 231 -5.89 1.14 12.83
N MET A 232 -6.23 1.97 11.83
CA MET A 232 -5.66 3.31 11.67
C MET A 232 -5.99 4.29 12.82
N PRO A 233 -7.21 4.33 13.38
CA PRO A 233 -7.53 5.27 14.47
C PRO A 233 -6.70 5.08 15.74
N SER A 234 -6.18 3.88 16.03
CA SER A 234 -5.31 3.64 17.19
C SER A 234 -4.00 4.42 17.08
N THR A 235 -3.62 4.81 15.88
CA THR A 235 -2.44 5.61 15.56
C THR A 235 -2.78 7.09 15.33
N GLY A 236 -3.99 7.55 15.67
CA GLY A 236 -4.44 8.93 15.45
C GLY A 236 -4.79 9.26 13.99
N THR A 237 -4.53 8.34 13.06
CA THR A 237 -4.80 8.57 11.63
C THR A 237 -6.29 8.49 11.32
N ARG A 238 -6.79 9.50 10.63
CA ARG A 238 -8.16 9.55 10.10
C ARG A 238 -8.10 9.68 8.59
N ILE A 239 -8.82 8.84 7.88
CA ILE A 239 -8.93 8.89 6.43
C ILE A 239 -10.17 9.69 6.06
N ASN A 240 -9.98 10.78 5.32
CA ASN A 240 -11.07 11.65 4.84
C ASN A 240 -11.32 11.47 3.34
N ARG A 241 -10.35 10.91 2.63
CA ARG A 241 -10.36 10.72 1.18
C ARG A 241 -9.61 9.43 0.82
N LEU A 242 -10.22 8.60 -0.02
CA LEU A 242 -9.63 7.33 -0.43
C LEU A 242 -9.63 7.19 -1.95
N ILE A 243 -8.45 6.94 -2.51
CA ILE A 243 -8.26 6.66 -3.94
C ILE A 243 -7.97 5.17 -4.10
N ALA A 244 -8.59 4.48 -5.06
CA ALA A 244 -8.21 3.11 -5.40
C ALA A 244 -7.30 3.07 -6.63
N VAL A 245 -6.24 2.26 -6.53
CA VAL A 245 -5.26 2.02 -7.59
C VAL A 245 -4.96 0.53 -7.75
N GLY A 246 -4.22 0.18 -8.79
CA GLY A 246 -3.84 -1.20 -9.08
C GLY A 246 -4.85 -1.96 -9.92
N GLY A 247 -4.50 -3.19 -10.32
CA GLY A 247 -5.29 -3.98 -11.26
C GLY A 247 -6.70 -4.34 -10.77
N GLY A 248 -6.86 -4.55 -9.46
CA GLY A 248 -8.15 -4.87 -8.85
C GLY A 248 -9.14 -3.71 -8.87
N SER A 249 -8.68 -2.46 -8.94
CA SER A 249 -9.56 -1.29 -9.02
C SER A 249 -10.34 -1.19 -10.34
N LYS A 250 -10.01 -2.03 -11.32
CA LYS A 250 -10.78 -2.15 -12.58
C LYS A 250 -12.10 -2.91 -12.42
N SER A 251 -12.31 -3.60 -11.32
CA SER A 251 -13.56 -4.29 -11.00
C SER A 251 -14.48 -3.38 -10.18
N ASP A 252 -15.54 -2.89 -10.81
CA ASP A 252 -16.52 -2.04 -10.13
C ASP A 252 -17.18 -2.76 -8.96
N TYR A 253 -17.51 -4.03 -9.13
CA TYR A 253 -18.02 -4.88 -8.06
C TYR A 253 -17.10 -4.84 -6.83
N TRP A 254 -15.81 -5.02 -7.05
CA TRP A 254 -14.84 -5.09 -5.95
C TRP A 254 -14.66 -3.75 -5.25
N VAL A 255 -14.50 -2.67 -6.03
CA VAL A 255 -14.38 -1.32 -5.46
C VAL A 255 -15.64 -0.95 -4.68
N GLN A 256 -16.84 -1.27 -5.20
CA GLN A 256 -18.09 -1.01 -4.51
C GLN A 256 -18.24 -1.86 -3.24
N ALA A 257 -17.80 -3.12 -3.26
CA ALA A 257 -17.78 -3.97 -2.06
C ALA A 257 -16.88 -3.38 -0.96
N ILE A 258 -15.70 -2.86 -1.35
CA ILE A 258 -14.78 -2.19 -0.41
C ILE A 258 -15.38 -0.88 0.09
N ALA A 259 -15.91 -0.03 -0.80
CA ALA A 259 -16.56 1.23 -0.42
C ALA A 259 -17.71 0.99 0.57
N THR A 260 -18.56 -0.01 0.31
CA THR A 260 -19.68 -0.40 1.18
C THR A 260 -19.20 -0.97 2.52
N SER A 261 -18.12 -1.78 2.48
CA SER A 261 -17.52 -2.34 3.70
C SER A 261 -16.92 -1.26 4.60
N LEU A 262 -16.35 -0.21 4.02
CA LEU A 262 -15.74 0.93 4.74
C LEU A 262 -16.75 2.02 5.10
N ASP A 263 -17.94 2.00 4.51
CA ASP A 263 -18.93 3.10 4.53
C ASP A 263 -18.31 4.44 4.10
N MET A 264 -17.51 4.39 3.00
CA MET A 264 -16.75 5.53 2.51
C MET A 264 -16.69 5.52 0.97
N PRO A 265 -16.86 6.68 0.30
CA PRO A 265 -16.67 6.77 -1.14
C PRO A 265 -15.22 6.52 -1.53
N ILE A 266 -15.01 5.88 -2.68
CA ILE A 266 -13.70 5.60 -3.24
C ILE A 266 -13.58 6.27 -4.60
N GLU A 267 -12.54 7.08 -4.77
CA GLU A 267 -12.22 7.77 -6.01
C GLU A 267 -11.37 6.90 -6.94
N LEU A 268 -11.70 6.91 -8.22
CA LEU A 268 -10.97 6.23 -9.27
C LEU A 268 -10.34 7.27 -10.20
N PRO A 269 -9.00 7.31 -10.32
CA PRO A 269 -8.34 8.19 -11.26
C PRO A 269 -8.76 7.90 -12.71
N ALA A 270 -8.73 8.94 -13.55
CA ALA A 270 -8.79 8.76 -15.00
C ALA A 270 -7.59 7.92 -15.47
N ASP A 271 -7.72 7.35 -16.67
CA ASP A 271 -6.66 6.52 -17.25
C ASP A 271 -5.29 7.22 -17.15
N GLY A 272 -4.32 6.50 -16.64
CA GLY A 272 -2.96 6.94 -16.45
C GLY A 272 -2.22 6.05 -15.44
N ASP A 273 -0.93 5.93 -15.61
CA ASP A 273 -0.07 5.27 -14.63
C ASP A 273 0.46 6.31 -13.64
N PHE A 274 -0.27 6.50 -12.56
CA PHE A 274 0.10 7.40 -11.47
C PHE A 274 0.89 6.70 -10.35
N GLY A 275 1.45 5.53 -10.64
CA GLY A 275 2.19 4.74 -9.66
C GLY A 275 3.55 5.30 -9.28
N GLY A 276 4.42 4.44 -8.73
CA GLY A 276 5.70 4.81 -8.17
C GLY A 276 6.64 5.54 -9.14
N ALA A 277 6.63 5.20 -10.44
CA ALA A 277 7.45 5.88 -11.45
C ALA A 277 7.05 7.35 -11.62
N PHE A 278 5.74 7.65 -11.65
CA PHE A 278 5.26 9.02 -11.75
C PHE A 278 5.57 9.83 -10.48
N GLY A 279 5.42 9.21 -9.31
CA GLY A 279 5.80 9.84 -8.04
C GLY A 279 7.31 10.10 -7.96
N ALA A 280 8.14 9.15 -8.39
CA ALA A 280 9.58 9.36 -8.48
C ALA A 280 9.96 10.51 -9.43
N ALA A 281 9.25 10.64 -10.55
CA ALA A 281 9.44 11.78 -11.46
C ALA A 281 9.09 13.12 -10.80
N ARG A 282 8.01 13.19 -10.03
CA ARG A 282 7.63 14.36 -9.23
C ARG A 282 8.69 14.72 -8.19
N LEU A 283 9.20 13.73 -7.45
CA LEU A 283 10.30 13.94 -6.50
C LEU A 283 11.57 14.45 -7.23
N GLY A 284 11.87 13.89 -8.41
CA GLY A 284 12.95 14.38 -9.27
C GLY A 284 12.75 15.84 -9.69
N LEU A 285 11.52 16.23 -10.06
CA LEU A 285 11.20 17.61 -10.41
C LEU A 285 11.33 18.54 -9.20
N MET A 286 10.86 18.14 -8.02
CA MET A 286 11.06 18.92 -6.78
C MET A 286 12.55 19.15 -6.51
N ALA A 287 13.38 18.10 -6.58
CA ALA A 287 14.82 18.22 -6.38
C ALA A 287 15.50 19.11 -7.40
N ALA A 288 15.07 19.05 -8.66
CA ALA A 288 15.70 19.81 -9.75
C ALA A 288 15.32 21.29 -9.77
N THR A 289 14.11 21.63 -9.32
CA THR A 289 13.55 22.99 -9.47
C THR A 289 13.36 23.72 -8.14
N GLY A 290 13.42 23.01 -7.01
CA GLY A 290 13.04 23.56 -5.71
C GLY A 290 11.53 23.74 -5.53
N ALA A 291 10.71 23.18 -6.44
CA ALA A 291 9.24 23.19 -6.28
C ALA A 291 8.83 22.42 -5.01
N GLY A 292 7.80 22.90 -4.36
CA GLY A 292 7.27 22.28 -3.15
C GLY A 292 6.27 21.15 -3.44
N VAL A 293 5.56 20.72 -2.40
CA VAL A 293 4.59 19.61 -2.44
C VAL A 293 3.40 19.88 -3.37
N GLU A 294 3.15 21.13 -3.72
CA GLU A 294 2.04 21.56 -4.57
C GLU A 294 2.06 20.92 -5.97
N ILE A 295 3.23 20.47 -6.44
CA ILE A 295 3.30 19.74 -7.72
C ILE A 295 2.82 18.29 -7.64
N ALA A 296 2.69 17.74 -6.43
CA ALA A 296 2.12 16.42 -6.20
C ALA A 296 0.58 16.48 -6.18
N THR A 297 0.01 17.00 -7.25
CA THR A 297 -1.45 17.13 -7.39
C THR A 297 -2.14 15.77 -7.48
N THR A 298 -3.37 15.72 -7.00
CA THR A 298 -4.23 14.57 -7.25
C THR A 298 -4.46 14.41 -8.76
N PRO A 299 -4.44 13.17 -9.30
CA PRO A 299 -4.87 12.90 -10.66
C PRO A 299 -6.30 13.36 -10.90
N GLN A 300 -6.64 13.61 -12.16
CA GLN A 300 -8.04 13.81 -12.52
C GLN A 300 -8.85 12.57 -12.11
N ILE A 301 -9.90 12.78 -11.33
CA ILE A 301 -10.80 11.71 -10.92
C ILE A 301 -11.81 11.49 -12.06
N ALA A 302 -11.87 10.25 -12.57
CA ALA A 302 -12.82 9.87 -13.62
C ALA A 302 -14.20 9.61 -13.02
N ARG A 303 -14.25 8.99 -11.85
CA ARG A 303 -15.50 8.65 -11.16
C ARG A 303 -15.24 8.37 -9.69
N THR A 304 -16.31 8.49 -8.91
CA THR A 304 -16.34 8.07 -7.50
C THR A 304 -17.35 6.93 -7.36
N ILE A 305 -16.97 5.90 -6.62
CA ILE A 305 -17.82 4.78 -6.28
C ILE A 305 -18.32 5.01 -4.85
N ASP A 306 -19.59 5.28 -4.71
CA ASP A 306 -20.23 5.48 -3.42
C ASP A 306 -20.54 4.12 -2.74
N PRO A 307 -20.57 4.07 -1.40
CA PRO A 307 -21.06 2.90 -0.68
C PRO A 307 -22.54 2.65 -1.00
N ASP A 308 -22.93 1.38 -1.12
CA ASP A 308 -24.34 1.01 -1.16
C ASP A 308 -24.89 1.02 0.27
N THR A 309 -25.54 2.12 0.61
CA THR A 309 -26.06 2.35 1.98
C THR A 309 -27.13 1.33 2.39
N ALA A 310 -27.80 0.68 1.44
CA ALA A 310 -28.75 -0.38 1.75
C ALA A 310 -28.05 -1.69 2.18
N LEU A 311 -26.77 -1.85 1.83
CA LEU A 311 -25.98 -3.04 2.11
C LEU A 311 -24.96 -2.89 3.23
N THR A 312 -24.70 -1.67 3.73
CA THR A 312 -23.68 -1.43 4.77
C THR A 312 -23.89 -2.29 6.02
N GLY A 313 -25.13 -2.47 6.45
CA GLY A 313 -25.47 -3.35 7.58
C GLY A 313 -25.08 -4.81 7.33
N ALA A 314 -25.40 -5.34 6.16
CA ALA A 314 -25.05 -6.71 5.79
C ALA A 314 -23.52 -6.91 5.67
N PHE A 315 -22.79 -5.91 5.14
CA PHE A 315 -21.32 -5.94 5.11
C PHE A 315 -20.70 -5.84 6.51
N ALA A 316 -21.32 -5.09 7.42
CA ALA A 316 -20.88 -5.03 8.82
C ALA A 316 -21.03 -6.41 9.52
N GLU A 317 -22.20 -7.05 9.37
CA GLU A 317 -22.42 -8.39 9.89
C GLU A 317 -21.45 -9.44 9.29
N ALA A 318 -21.18 -9.35 7.99
CA ALA A 318 -20.22 -10.21 7.32
C ALA A 318 -18.78 -10.00 7.86
N HIS A 319 -18.41 -8.75 8.16
CA HIS A 319 -17.13 -8.44 8.79
C HIS A 319 -17.00 -9.05 10.20
N GLU A 320 -18.05 -9.00 11.01
CA GLU A 320 -18.04 -9.66 12.32
C GLU A 320 -17.86 -11.20 12.19
N ARG A 321 -18.57 -11.82 11.22
CA ARG A 321 -18.37 -13.26 10.93
C ARG A 321 -16.94 -13.55 10.47
N TYR A 322 -16.36 -12.70 9.63
CA TYR A 322 -15.01 -12.81 9.14
C TYR A 322 -14.00 -12.80 10.31
N ARG A 323 -14.09 -11.85 11.23
CA ARG A 323 -13.22 -11.74 12.40
C ARG A 323 -13.39 -12.91 13.36
N ALA A 324 -14.63 -13.35 13.60
CA ALA A 324 -14.92 -14.52 14.42
C ALA A 324 -14.31 -15.80 13.83
N SER A 325 -14.35 -15.94 12.50
CA SER A 325 -13.77 -17.08 11.78
C SER A 325 -12.25 -17.12 11.92
N TYR A 326 -11.56 -15.99 11.80
CA TYR A 326 -10.12 -15.91 12.10
C TYR A 326 -9.84 -16.35 13.55
N GLY A 327 -10.61 -15.82 14.52
CA GLY A 327 -10.48 -16.18 15.94
C GLY A 327 -10.60 -17.67 16.20
N ALA A 328 -11.52 -18.35 15.50
CA ALA A 328 -11.72 -19.79 15.62
C ALA A 328 -10.60 -20.61 14.96
N LEU A 329 -10.12 -20.18 13.79
CA LEU A 329 -9.14 -20.93 12.99
C LEU A 329 -7.70 -20.75 13.46
N LYS A 330 -7.34 -19.61 14.02
CA LYS A 330 -5.96 -19.34 14.45
C LYS A 330 -5.42 -20.33 15.49
N GLY A 331 -6.29 -20.99 16.23
CA GLY A 331 -5.94 -21.99 17.22
C GLY A 331 -5.80 -23.42 16.68
N LEU A 332 -6.08 -23.62 15.39
CA LEU A 332 -5.97 -24.92 14.71
C LEU A 332 -4.65 -25.11 13.97
N ILE A 333 -3.78 -24.09 13.96
CA ILE A 333 -2.54 -24.05 13.17
C ILE A 333 -1.36 -23.87 14.12
#